data_0d7b617fcbb06ea58d54cf0ed40fd0d2
#
_entry.id   0d7b617fcbb06ea58d54cf0ed40fd0d2
#
_cell.length_a   1.000
_cell.length_b   1.000
_cell.length_c   1.000
_cell.angle_alpha   90.00
_cell.angle_beta   90.00
_cell.angle_gamma   90.00
#
_symmetry.space_group_name_H-M   'P 1'
#
loop_
_entity.id
_entity.type
_entity.pdbx_description
1 polymer ?
#
loop_
_entity_poly.entity_id
_entity_poly.type
_entity_poly.pdbx_seq_one_letter_code
_entity_poly.pdbx_strand_id
1 'polypeptide(L)'
;SQNNDTEFNKGDEVEEIGRFNKADTYDGITTYTSGHFAHYHFVDGTAYPASTFGEVDSTTGEWKAKLSPSVTYGSKGFFLKFENASALGADSSGNSNNWSVNGNLKQSISTPNNLFATFNVNHKQVNTNQAVISSAGTQLDGVNDSYTAQIVCATLGMMKGKWYWETKYSTVGGYLNVGFVKNGGLDATENIRLNKELGDGADANSWAFKAGNSSGQIVKKLRHNNGYTNSDMGVTPANGSIIQTWLDLDNGKAWWGFNGTVMNSGSGVGVPNTGAYPHFTFTVADEFYLPAVSIFGFNGAPQCQINFGEGRFGATAVASGVSDNAGHGTFEFSPLAGFYSVCTKNIQTYG
;
A
#
# COMPACT_ATOMS: atom_id res chain seq x y z
N SER A 1 9.27 -33.65 -31.67
CA SER A 1 10.48 -33.99 -30.91
C SER A 1 10.34 -33.45 -29.50
N GLN A 2 10.49 -34.32 -28.51
CA GLN A 2 10.27 -34.00 -27.10
C GLN A 2 11.53 -33.46 -26.39
N ASN A 3 12.55 -33.06 -27.12
CA ASN A 3 13.85 -32.62 -26.59
C ASN A 3 14.30 -31.28 -27.18
N ASN A 4 13.43 -30.34 -27.39
CA ASN A 4 13.85 -28.97 -27.64
C ASN A 4 14.02 -28.27 -26.30
N ASP A 5 15.24 -27.83 -26.01
CA ASP A 5 15.45 -26.84 -24.94
C ASP A 5 14.52 -25.66 -25.19
N THR A 6 13.75 -25.31 -24.21
CA THR A 6 12.96 -24.08 -24.26
C THR A 6 13.92 -22.92 -24.12
N GLU A 7 13.59 -21.74 -24.61
CA GLU A 7 14.39 -20.52 -24.37
C GLU A 7 14.56 -20.20 -22.89
N PHE A 8 13.67 -20.75 -22.05
CA PHE A 8 13.81 -20.76 -20.61
C PHE A 8 14.67 -21.97 -20.19
N ASN A 9 15.78 -21.73 -19.51
CA ASN A 9 16.75 -22.73 -19.07
C ASN A 9 17.72 -23.24 -20.15
N LYS A 10 18.06 -22.38 -21.09
CA LYS A 10 19.10 -22.64 -22.08
C LYS A 10 20.47 -22.32 -21.47
N GLY A 11 21.39 -23.27 -21.48
CA GLY A 11 22.60 -23.25 -20.66
C GLY A 11 23.63 -22.16 -20.94
N ASP A 12 23.42 -21.35 -21.97
CA ASP A 12 24.30 -20.28 -22.44
C ASP A 12 23.67 -18.88 -22.37
N GLU A 13 22.46 -18.76 -21.83
CA GLU A 13 21.75 -17.47 -21.69
C GLU A 13 21.52 -17.08 -20.24
N VAL A 14 21.45 -15.78 -20.00
CA VAL A 14 21.13 -15.24 -18.66
C VAL A 14 19.63 -15.21 -18.48
N GLU A 15 19.14 -16.01 -17.54
CA GLU A 15 17.75 -16.03 -17.13
C GLU A 15 17.47 -14.88 -16.13
N GLU A 16 16.37 -14.19 -16.30
CA GLU A 16 16.00 -13.06 -15.45
C GLU A 16 14.56 -13.18 -14.95
N ILE A 17 14.36 -12.94 -13.65
CA ILE A 17 13.03 -12.83 -13.03
C ILE A 17 12.77 -11.37 -12.71
N GLY A 18 11.64 -10.84 -13.19
CA GLY A 18 11.25 -9.45 -12.92
C GLY A 18 11.86 -8.42 -13.86
N ARG A 19 12.59 -8.85 -14.87
CA ARG A 19 13.10 -7.99 -15.94
C ARG A 19 12.79 -8.62 -17.30
N PHE A 20 12.41 -7.81 -18.23
CA PHE A 20 12.36 -8.16 -19.64
C PHE A 20 13.41 -7.32 -20.37
N ASN A 21 14.43 -8.00 -20.90
CA ASN A 21 15.47 -7.39 -21.71
C ASN A 21 15.37 -7.94 -23.14
N LYS A 22 14.89 -7.13 -24.06
CA LYS A 22 14.91 -7.44 -25.48
C LYS A 22 16.08 -6.73 -26.13
N ALA A 23 17.31 -7.10 -25.73
CA ALA A 23 18.52 -6.48 -26.28
C ALA A 23 18.78 -6.91 -27.75
N ASP A 24 18.08 -7.90 -28.23
CA ASP A 24 18.50 -8.62 -29.45
C ASP A 24 17.86 -8.18 -30.74
N THR A 25 17.21 -7.10 -30.94
CA THR A 25 16.99 -6.70 -32.35
C THR A 25 16.02 -5.55 -32.59
N TYR A 26 15.21 -5.08 -31.63
CA TYR A 26 14.14 -4.17 -32.04
C TYR A 26 13.97 -2.96 -31.15
N ASP A 27 14.45 -2.41 -30.27
CA ASP A 27 14.17 -1.10 -29.64
C ASP A 27 14.97 -0.76 -28.37
N GLY A 28 15.85 -1.63 -27.89
CA GLY A 28 16.62 -1.34 -26.66
C GLY A 28 15.73 -1.15 -25.41
N ILE A 29 14.49 -1.67 -25.46
CA ILE A 29 13.53 -1.53 -24.35
C ILE A 29 13.88 -2.54 -23.27
N THR A 30 14.32 -2.01 -22.14
CA THR A 30 14.41 -2.76 -20.88
C THR A 30 13.23 -2.39 -20.01
N THR A 31 12.39 -3.36 -19.65
CA THR A 31 11.28 -3.15 -18.73
C THR A 31 11.50 -3.95 -17.44
N TYR A 32 11.06 -3.38 -16.33
CA TYR A 32 11.13 -4.01 -15.02
C TYR A 32 9.72 -4.24 -14.49
N THR A 33 9.51 -5.40 -13.83
CA THR A 33 8.28 -5.66 -13.11
C THR A 33 8.27 -4.86 -11.81
N SER A 34 7.17 -4.14 -11.56
CA SER A 34 6.89 -3.54 -10.25
C SER A 34 5.80 -4.37 -9.59
N GLY A 35 6.09 -4.97 -8.44
CA GLY A 35 5.14 -5.84 -7.75
C GLY A 35 5.81 -6.65 -6.65
N HIS A 36 5.06 -7.63 -6.13
CA HIS A 36 5.51 -8.57 -5.13
C HIS A 36 5.69 -9.95 -5.73
N PHE A 37 6.74 -10.64 -5.33
CA PHE A 37 6.99 -12.04 -5.65
C PHE A 37 6.95 -12.85 -4.35
N ALA A 38 6.33 -14.01 -4.40
CA ALA A 38 6.35 -14.97 -3.30
C ALA A 38 6.31 -16.39 -3.85
N HIS A 39 7.09 -17.29 -3.27
CA HIS A 39 7.06 -18.71 -3.60
C HIS A 39 7.19 -18.98 -5.12
N TYR A 40 8.28 -18.54 -5.72
CA TYR A 40 8.54 -18.80 -7.12
C TYR A 40 9.14 -20.19 -7.32
N HIS A 41 8.41 -21.06 -8.02
CA HIS A 41 8.81 -22.44 -8.29
C HIS A 41 9.11 -22.63 -9.78
N PHE A 42 10.24 -23.25 -10.06
CA PHE A 42 10.53 -23.84 -11.36
C PHE A 42 10.86 -25.32 -11.17
N VAL A 43 10.15 -26.19 -11.87
CA VAL A 43 10.32 -27.65 -11.77
C VAL A 43 10.81 -28.19 -13.10
N ASP A 44 11.96 -28.83 -13.07
CA ASP A 44 12.60 -29.45 -14.23
C ASP A 44 12.15 -30.93 -14.34
N GLY A 45 11.62 -31.28 -15.51
CA GLY A 45 11.31 -32.63 -15.90
C GLY A 45 9.97 -33.21 -15.43
N THR A 46 9.24 -32.54 -14.52
CA THR A 46 7.97 -33.06 -14.00
C THR A 46 6.91 -31.98 -13.93
N ALA A 47 5.73 -32.23 -14.47
CA ALA A 47 4.57 -31.35 -14.35
C ALA A 47 3.77 -31.72 -13.09
N TYR A 48 3.49 -30.72 -12.25
CA TYR A 48 2.66 -30.86 -11.06
C TYR A 48 1.39 -30.01 -11.17
N PRO A 49 0.25 -30.46 -10.61
CA PRO A 49 -0.96 -29.64 -10.53
C PRO A 49 -0.81 -28.52 -9.51
N ALA A 50 -1.60 -27.46 -9.63
CA ALA A 50 -1.60 -26.32 -8.69
C ALA A 50 -1.81 -26.74 -7.22
N SER A 51 -2.57 -27.80 -6.97
CA SER A 51 -2.82 -28.35 -5.63
C SER A 51 -1.54 -28.90 -4.94
N THR A 52 -0.47 -29.13 -5.69
CA THR A 52 0.84 -29.46 -5.11
C THR A 52 1.43 -28.27 -4.38
N PHE A 53 1.27 -27.06 -4.95
CA PHE A 53 1.89 -25.83 -4.46
C PHE A 53 1.00 -25.01 -3.51
N GLY A 54 -0.28 -25.30 -3.48
CA GLY A 54 -1.23 -24.62 -2.60
C GLY A 54 -2.45 -25.47 -2.29
N GLU A 55 -3.31 -24.90 -1.47
CA GLU A 55 -4.56 -25.51 -1.02
C GLU A 55 -5.62 -24.43 -0.78
N VAL A 56 -6.88 -24.80 -0.85
CA VAL A 56 -7.99 -23.94 -0.48
C VAL A 56 -8.19 -24.04 1.04
N ASP A 57 -8.17 -22.90 1.72
CA ASP A 57 -8.53 -22.83 3.14
C ASP A 57 -10.01 -23.20 3.30
N SER A 58 -10.29 -24.20 4.12
CA SER A 58 -11.65 -24.73 4.29
C SER A 58 -12.59 -23.76 5.01
N THR A 59 -12.07 -22.76 5.70
CA THR A 59 -12.85 -21.79 6.46
C THR A 59 -13.18 -20.57 5.61
N THR A 60 -12.22 -20.10 4.80
CA THR A 60 -12.35 -18.84 4.06
C THR A 60 -12.61 -19.03 2.58
N GLY A 61 -12.34 -20.22 2.05
CA GLY A 61 -12.38 -20.48 0.61
C GLY A 61 -11.19 -19.87 -0.18
N GLU A 62 -10.26 -19.22 0.49
CA GLU A 62 -9.09 -18.63 -0.15
C GLU A 62 -8.04 -19.68 -0.50
N TRP A 63 -7.42 -19.52 -1.67
CA TRP A 63 -6.27 -20.34 -2.04
C TRP A 63 -5.01 -19.86 -1.31
N LYS A 64 -4.32 -20.77 -0.61
CA LYS A 64 -3.09 -20.50 0.15
C LYS A 64 -1.93 -21.29 -0.39
N ALA A 65 -0.77 -20.63 -0.54
CA ALA A 65 0.46 -21.32 -0.89
C ALA A 65 0.96 -22.22 0.26
N LYS A 66 1.38 -23.44 -0.09
CA LYS A 66 2.05 -24.32 0.84
C LYS A 66 3.47 -23.84 1.10
N LEU A 67 3.86 -23.75 2.37
CA LEU A 67 5.20 -23.32 2.76
C LEU A 67 6.29 -24.34 2.39
N SER A 68 5.91 -25.61 2.31
CA SER A 68 6.81 -26.72 1.98
C SER A 68 6.08 -27.75 1.13
N PRO A 69 5.88 -27.44 -0.19
CA PRO A 69 5.24 -28.39 -1.10
C PRO A 69 6.13 -29.61 -1.31
N SER A 70 5.51 -30.79 -1.47
CA SER A 70 6.23 -32.03 -1.78
C SER A 70 6.51 -32.10 -3.29
N VAL A 71 7.68 -31.63 -3.69
CA VAL A 71 8.08 -31.48 -5.11
C VAL A 71 9.49 -32.04 -5.31
N THR A 72 9.67 -32.82 -6.35
CA THR A 72 11.02 -33.16 -6.86
C THR A 72 11.36 -32.15 -7.96
N TYR A 73 12.27 -31.24 -7.67
CA TYR A 73 12.54 -30.10 -8.54
C TYR A 73 13.36 -30.44 -9.80
N GLY A 74 13.99 -31.63 -9.89
CA GLY A 74 14.94 -31.93 -10.94
C GLY A 74 16.25 -31.15 -10.80
N SER A 75 17.23 -31.43 -11.64
CA SER A 75 18.59 -30.88 -11.46
C SER A 75 18.69 -29.36 -11.72
N LYS A 76 17.84 -28.85 -12.58
CA LYS A 76 17.78 -27.42 -12.95
C LYS A 76 16.66 -26.67 -12.24
N GLY A 77 15.79 -27.37 -11.52
CA GLY A 77 14.67 -26.76 -10.78
C GLY A 77 15.14 -25.99 -9.56
N PHE A 78 14.32 -25.02 -9.14
CA PHE A 78 14.59 -24.18 -7.97
C PHE A 78 13.30 -23.73 -7.30
N PHE A 79 13.42 -23.29 -6.02
CA PHE A 79 12.35 -22.71 -5.24
C PHE A 79 12.83 -21.46 -4.51
N LEU A 80 12.40 -20.30 -4.93
CA LEU A 80 12.73 -19.03 -4.28
C LEU A 80 11.59 -18.65 -3.31
N LYS A 81 11.86 -18.72 -2.02
CA LYS A 81 10.91 -18.33 -0.97
C LYS A 81 10.95 -16.84 -0.64
N PHE A 82 12.06 -16.17 -0.91
CA PHE A 82 12.33 -14.77 -0.55
C PHE A 82 12.24 -14.48 0.97
N GLU A 83 12.35 -15.51 1.81
CA GLU A 83 12.17 -15.40 3.26
C GLU A 83 13.43 -14.90 4.01
N ASN A 84 14.60 -14.98 3.39
CA ASN A 84 15.85 -14.50 3.99
C ASN A 84 16.25 -13.15 3.38
N ALA A 85 16.10 -12.06 4.15
CA ALA A 85 16.41 -10.71 3.71
C ALA A 85 17.88 -10.51 3.27
N SER A 86 18.80 -11.34 3.80
CA SER A 86 20.23 -11.30 3.46
C SER A 86 20.58 -12.16 2.23
N ALA A 87 19.65 -13.00 1.77
CA ALA A 87 19.86 -13.93 0.67
C ALA A 87 18.54 -14.18 -0.09
N LEU A 88 17.96 -13.12 -0.67
CA LEU A 88 16.66 -13.19 -1.35
C LEU A 88 16.66 -14.13 -2.57
N GLY A 89 17.80 -14.36 -3.20
CA GLY A 89 17.96 -15.31 -4.31
C GLY A 89 18.28 -16.74 -3.87
N ALA A 90 18.23 -17.08 -2.58
CA ALA A 90 18.54 -18.42 -2.11
C ALA A 90 17.51 -19.44 -2.60
N ASP A 91 18.01 -20.54 -3.16
CA ASP A 91 17.21 -21.68 -3.59
C ASP A 91 16.89 -22.60 -2.41
N SER A 92 15.63 -22.84 -2.17
CA SER A 92 15.09 -23.72 -1.11
C SER A 92 14.69 -25.10 -1.61
N SER A 93 14.96 -25.44 -2.88
CA SER A 93 14.64 -26.75 -3.46
C SER A 93 15.57 -27.87 -3.00
N GLY A 94 16.74 -27.52 -2.49
CA GLY A 94 17.83 -28.47 -2.17
C GLY A 94 18.88 -28.62 -3.26
N ASN A 95 18.67 -28.06 -4.46
CA ASN A 95 19.58 -28.14 -5.58
C ASN A 95 20.73 -27.12 -5.54
N SER A 96 20.63 -26.11 -4.69
CA SER A 96 21.55 -24.97 -4.62
C SER A 96 21.64 -24.14 -5.91
N ASN A 97 20.57 -24.09 -6.69
CA ASN A 97 20.42 -23.25 -7.87
C ASN A 97 20.09 -21.80 -7.47
N ASN A 98 21.01 -21.17 -6.74
CA ASN A 98 20.84 -19.83 -6.21
C ASN A 98 20.86 -18.76 -7.30
N TRP A 99 20.06 -17.73 -7.12
CA TRP A 99 19.95 -16.59 -8.01
C TRP A 99 20.67 -15.36 -7.46
N SER A 100 21.33 -14.64 -8.34
CA SER A 100 21.92 -13.35 -8.00
C SER A 100 20.86 -12.26 -8.01
N VAL A 101 20.79 -11.50 -6.93
CA VAL A 101 19.87 -10.35 -6.82
C VAL A 101 20.52 -9.12 -7.43
N ASN A 102 19.87 -8.55 -8.45
CA ASN A 102 20.25 -7.29 -9.07
C ASN A 102 19.20 -6.22 -8.79
N GLY A 103 19.64 -4.97 -8.59
CA GLY A 103 18.75 -3.84 -8.30
C GLY A 103 18.31 -3.75 -6.84
N ASN A 104 17.12 -3.19 -6.61
CA ASN A 104 16.63 -2.83 -5.29
C ASN A 104 15.55 -3.78 -4.75
N LEU A 105 15.70 -5.09 -4.99
CA LEU A 105 14.78 -6.07 -4.42
C LEU A 105 14.81 -5.97 -2.88
N LYS A 106 13.63 -5.88 -2.28
CA LYS A 106 13.46 -5.77 -0.82
C LYS A 106 12.48 -6.82 -0.34
N GLN A 107 12.75 -7.36 0.84
CA GLN A 107 11.79 -8.24 1.49
C GLN A 107 10.61 -7.42 2.00
N SER A 108 9.39 -7.90 1.74
CA SER A 108 8.14 -7.45 2.35
C SER A 108 7.70 -8.47 3.40
N ILE A 109 6.98 -8.04 4.42
CA ILE A 109 6.30 -8.96 5.35
C ILE A 109 4.97 -9.45 4.81
N SER A 110 4.49 -8.94 3.69
CA SER A 110 3.36 -9.52 2.94
C SER A 110 3.69 -10.95 2.51
N THR A 111 2.75 -11.85 2.76
CA THR A 111 2.86 -13.25 2.37
C THR A 111 1.61 -13.65 1.58
N PRO A 112 1.62 -14.76 0.83
CA PRO A 112 0.40 -15.24 0.16
C PRO A 112 -0.79 -15.44 1.11
N ASN A 113 -0.54 -15.62 2.40
CA ASN A 113 -1.56 -15.85 3.42
C ASN A 113 -1.91 -14.59 4.23
N ASN A 114 -1.22 -13.49 4.02
CA ASN A 114 -1.50 -12.21 4.66
C ASN A 114 -0.95 -11.06 3.81
N LEU A 115 -1.80 -10.45 3.01
CA LEU A 115 -1.47 -9.32 2.17
C LEU A 115 -1.84 -8.03 2.88
N PHE A 116 -0.91 -7.08 2.90
CA PHE A 116 -1.19 -5.71 3.31
C PHE A 116 -1.77 -4.91 2.15
N ALA A 117 -2.58 -3.92 2.46
CA ALA A 117 -3.06 -2.98 1.46
C ALA A 117 -1.89 -2.23 0.79
N THR A 118 -2.11 -1.82 -0.44
CA THR A 118 -1.23 -0.94 -1.21
C THR A 118 -2.07 0.07 -1.97
N PHE A 119 -1.47 1.06 -2.60
CA PHE A 119 -2.18 1.89 -3.57
C PHE A 119 -2.65 1.04 -4.76
N ASN A 120 -3.89 1.25 -5.16
CA ASN A 120 -4.52 0.50 -6.24
C ASN A 120 -4.30 1.22 -7.58
N VAL A 121 -3.50 0.62 -8.47
CA VAL A 121 -3.23 1.19 -9.81
C VAL A 121 -4.48 1.31 -10.69
N ASN A 122 -5.50 0.49 -10.43
CA ASN A 122 -6.76 0.49 -11.16
C ASN A 122 -7.82 1.39 -10.51
N HIS A 123 -7.57 1.90 -9.30
CA HIS A 123 -8.48 2.76 -8.56
C HIS A 123 -7.81 4.10 -8.26
N LYS A 124 -7.37 4.74 -9.31
CA LYS A 124 -6.81 6.09 -9.31
C LYS A 124 -7.51 6.95 -10.35
N GLN A 125 -7.58 8.24 -10.07
CA GLN A 125 -8.08 9.20 -11.03
C GLN A 125 -7.24 9.19 -12.32
N VAL A 126 -7.90 9.09 -13.46
CA VAL A 126 -7.26 9.09 -14.79
C VAL A 126 -7.41 10.46 -15.43
N ASN A 127 -6.31 11.13 -15.66
CA ASN A 127 -6.25 12.36 -16.43
C ASN A 127 -4.92 12.44 -17.21
N THR A 128 -4.70 13.51 -17.93
CA THR A 128 -3.52 13.67 -18.81
C THR A 128 -2.19 13.74 -18.06
N ASN A 129 -2.20 14.25 -16.82
CA ASN A 129 -1.02 14.34 -15.94
C ASN A 129 -1.25 13.44 -14.73
N GLN A 130 -0.79 12.19 -14.79
CA GLN A 130 -1.08 11.19 -13.78
C GLN A 130 0.05 11.07 -12.76
N ALA A 131 -0.33 11.01 -11.48
CA ALA A 131 0.58 10.52 -10.46
C ALA A 131 0.97 9.07 -10.74
N VAL A 132 2.22 8.74 -10.48
CA VAL A 132 2.79 7.42 -10.69
C VAL A 132 2.82 6.67 -9.37
N ILE A 133 2.27 5.45 -9.36
CA ILE A 133 2.41 4.53 -8.24
C ILE A 133 3.68 3.72 -8.48
N SER A 134 4.56 3.72 -7.48
CA SER A 134 5.85 3.04 -7.52
C SER A 134 6.12 2.28 -6.21
N SER A 135 7.33 1.73 -6.04
CA SER A 135 7.74 1.01 -4.82
C SER A 135 6.73 -0.07 -4.40
N ALA A 136 6.32 -0.93 -5.35
CA ALA A 136 5.36 -2.00 -5.12
C ALA A 136 4.01 -1.51 -4.55
N GLY A 137 3.55 -0.34 -4.98
CA GLY A 137 2.26 0.22 -4.56
C GLY A 137 2.29 0.98 -3.24
N THR A 138 3.47 1.29 -2.70
CA THR A 138 3.59 2.01 -1.41
C THR A 138 4.04 3.46 -1.56
N GLN A 139 4.31 3.91 -2.79
CA GLN A 139 4.71 5.29 -3.08
C GLN A 139 3.84 5.89 -4.18
N LEU A 140 3.47 7.15 -4.01
CA LEU A 140 2.76 7.94 -4.99
C LEU A 140 3.60 9.17 -5.33
N ASP A 141 4.02 9.25 -6.57
CA ASP A 141 4.78 10.35 -7.15
C ASP A 141 3.81 11.28 -7.89
N GLY A 142 3.56 12.44 -7.33
CA GLY A 142 2.71 13.46 -7.95
C GLY A 142 3.42 14.20 -9.07
N VAL A 143 2.65 14.98 -9.79
CA VAL A 143 3.16 15.86 -10.84
C VAL A 143 3.06 17.31 -10.41
N ASN A 144 3.91 18.16 -10.96
CA ASN A 144 3.80 19.60 -10.77
C ASN A 144 2.70 20.16 -11.68
N ASP A 145 1.46 20.02 -11.24
CA ASP A 145 0.27 20.48 -11.95
C ASP A 145 -0.66 21.20 -10.97
N SER A 146 -0.79 22.49 -11.11
CA SER A 146 -1.59 23.34 -10.21
C SER A 146 -3.10 23.28 -10.45
N TYR A 147 -3.55 22.45 -11.38
CA TYR A 147 -4.96 22.40 -11.77
C TYR A 147 -5.63 21.05 -11.50
N THR A 148 -4.84 20.02 -11.19
CA THR A 148 -5.37 18.66 -11.16
C THR A 148 -4.97 17.92 -9.89
N ALA A 149 -5.91 17.78 -8.96
CA ALA A 149 -5.76 16.86 -7.83
C ALA A 149 -5.89 15.42 -8.33
N GLN A 150 -5.14 14.50 -7.72
CA GLN A 150 -5.19 13.08 -8.06
C GLN A 150 -5.50 12.26 -6.82
N ILE A 151 -6.62 11.55 -6.83
CA ILE A 151 -7.04 10.66 -5.77
C ILE A 151 -6.60 9.24 -6.12
N VAL A 152 -6.04 8.54 -5.13
CA VAL A 152 -5.70 7.12 -5.21
C VAL A 152 -6.23 6.43 -3.95
N CYS A 153 -6.94 5.33 -4.15
CA CYS A 153 -7.46 4.49 -3.07
C CYS A 153 -6.54 3.29 -2.82
N ALA A 154 -6.67 2.69 -1.64
CA ALA A 154 -6.00 1.43 -1.32
C ALA A 154 -6.68 0.23 -1.99
N THR A 155 -5.97 -0.90 -2.02
CA THR A 155 -6.45 -2.17 -2.58
C THR A 155 -7.45 -2.91 -1.70
N LEU A 156 -7.46 -2.64 -0.39
CA LEU A 156 -8.34 -3.31 0.58
C LEU A 156 -9.31 -2.31 1.20
N GLY A 157 -10.59 -2.69 1.23
CA GLY A 157 -11.67 -1.94 1.87
C GLY A 157 -12.17 -2.64 3.12
N MET A 158 -12.68 -1.87 4.08
CA MET A 158 -13.19 -2.35 5.36
C MET A 158 -14.66 -1.90 5.53
N MET A 159 -15.51 -2.72 6.18
CA MET A 159 -16.91 -2.39 6.48
C MET A 159 -17.15 -2.12 7.96
N LYS A 160 -16.34 -2.66 8.83
CA LYS A 160 -16.36 -2.52 10.29
C LYS A 160 -14.96 -2.64 10.87
N GLY A 161 -14.82 -2.58 12.19
CA GLY A 161 -13.54 -2.72 12.88
C GLY A 161 -12.79 -1.40 13.04
N LYS A 162 -11.57 -1.48 13.56
CA LYS A 162 -10.72 -0.33 13.89
C LYS A 162 -9.38 -0.44 13.21
N TRP A 163 -9.03 0.55 12.40
CA TRP A 163 -7.95 0.47 11.44
C TRP A 163 -6.94 1.60 11.63
N TYR A 164 -5.68 1.29 11.32
CA TYR A 164 -4.58 2.21 11.42
C TYR A 164 -3.66 2.11 10.20
N TRP A 165 -3.18 3.25 9.73
CA TRP A 165 -2.13 3.35 8.72
C TRP A 165 -1.35 4.65 8.85
N GLU A 166 -0.18 4.70 8.23
CA GLU A 166 0.73 5.83 8.23
C GLU A 166 1.00 6.31 6.81
N THR A 167 1.00 7.62 6.62
CA THR A 167 1.36 8.26 5.34
C THR A 167 2.48 9.24 5.57
N LYS A 168 3.63 8.99 4.92
CA LYS A 168 4.79 9.88 4.97
C LYS A 168 4.74 10.88 3.83
N TYR A 169 4.82 12.16 4.13
CA TYR A 169 4.95 13.23 3.15
C TYR A 169 6.43 13.33 2.77
N SER A 170 6.85 12.62 1.73
CA SER A 170 8.28 12.49 1.38
C SER A 170 8.84 13.75 0.78
N THR A 171 8.06 14.42 -0.09
CA THR A 171 8.45 15.67 -0.74
C THR A 171 7.29 16.65 -0.71
N VAL A 172 7.49 17.78 -0.04
CA VAL A 172 6.52 18.87 0.00
C VAL A 172 6.67 19.73 -1.25
N GLY A 173 5.71 19.64 -2.16
CA GLY A 173 5.67 20.42 -3.42
C GLY A 173 4.26 20.87 -3.76
N GLY A 174 3.35 20.83 -2.80
CA GLY A 174 1.93 21.13 -2.97
C GLY A 174 1.11 20.68 -1.79
N TYR A 175 -0.05 20.07 -2.06
CA TYR A 175 -0.95 19.55 -1.04
C TYR A 175 -0.98 18.03 -1.05
N LEU A 176 -1.11 17.46 0.14
CA LEU A 176 -1.40 16.07 0.39
C LEU A 176 -2.63 15.99 1.30
N ASN A 177 -3.68 15.33 0.85
CA ASN A 177 -4.82 14.99 1.68
C ASN A 177 -4.74 13.50 2.03
N VAL A 178 -4.80 13.19 3.31
CA VAL A 178 -4.70 11.82 3.84
C VAL A 178 -5.99 11.49 4.56
N GLY A 179 -6.62 10.38 4.18
CA GLY A 179 -7.85 9.96 4.82
C GLY A 179 -8.46 8.72 4.19
N PHE A 180 -9.77 8.74 4.01
CA PHE A 180 -10.51 7.59 3.50
C PHE A 180 -11.74 8.04 2.70
N VAL A 181 -12.22 7.13 1.88
CA VAL A 181 -13.45 7.29 1.08
C VAL A 181 -14.42 6.16 1.39
N LYS A 182 -15.71 6.47 1.34
CA LYS A 182 -16.78 5.51 1.36
C LYS A 182 -17.12 5.10 -0.09
N ASN A 183 -17.38 3.82 -0.31
CA ASN A 183 -17.75 3.28 -1.62
C ASN A 183 -16.78 3.65 -2.75
N GLY A 184 -15.48 3.63 -2.43
CA GLY A 184 -14.43 3.94 -3.38
C GLY A 184 -14.37 5.38 -3.88
N GLY A 185 -15.11 6.30 -3.27
CA GLY A 185 -15.17 7.69 -3.71
C GLY A 185 -15.81 7.87 -5.10
N LEU A 186 -16.43 6.82 -5.61
CA LEU A 186 -17.18 6.87 -6.87
C LEU A 186 -18.51 7.58 -6.60
N ASP A 187 -18.82 8.60 -7.38
CA ASP A 187 -20.22 9.04 -7.45
C ASP A 187 -21.01 8.05 -8.33
N ALA A 188 -22.34 8.03 -8.17
CA ALA A 188 -23.22 7.12 -8.87
C ALA A 188 -23.20 7.27 -10.42
N THR A 189 -22.44 8.22 -10.90
CA THR A 189 -22.40 8.61 -12.33
C THR A 189 -21.07 8.37 -12.99
N GLU A 190 -20.10 7.72 -12.34
CA GLU A 190 -18.92 7.27 -13.09
C GLU A 190 -17.56 7.75 -12.69
N ASN A 191 -16.88 7.84 -12.00
CA ASN A 191 -15.44 8.08 -11.89
C ASN A 191 -15.04 8.72 -10.56
N ILE A 192 -13.92 8.26 -10.07
CA ILE A 192 -13.11 9.06 -9.18
C ILE A 192 -13.10 10.48 -9.76
N ARG A 193 -13.69 11.42 -9.06
CA ARG A 193 -13.99 12.76 -9.60
C ARG A 193 -12.76 13.42 -10.16
N LEU A 194 -12.80 13.77 -11.43
CA LEU A 194 -11.78 14.56 -12.09
C LEU A 194 -11.62 15.92 -11.36
N ASN A 195 -10.38 16.28 -11.02
CA ASN A 195 -10.03 17.57 -10.43
C ASN A 195 -10.59 17.84 -9.01
N LYS A 196 -10.86 16.80 -8.23
CA LYS A 196 -11.28 16.94 -6.84
C LYS A 196 -10.21 16.41 -5.88
N GLU A 197 -10.02 17.09 -4.77
CA GLU A 197 -9.20 16.62 -3.68
C GLU A 197 -10.04 15.74 -2.75
N LEU A 198 -9.38 14.86 -2.01
CA LEU A 198 -10.02 14.07 -0.96
C LEU A 198 -10.67 15.01 0.07
N GLY A 199 -11.94 14.75 0.43
CA GLY A 199 -12.74 15.63 1.27
C GLY A 199 -13.40 16.81 0.53
N ASP A 200 -13.20 16.92 -0.80
CA ASP A 200 -13.76 17.95 -1.65
C ASP A 200 -14.89 17.40 -2.51
N GLY A 201 -16.05 17.43 -2.03
CA GLY A 201 -17.22 16.99 -2.76
C GLY A 201 -18.49 17.13 -1.94
N ALA A 202 -19.56 17.56 -2.58
CA ALA A 202 -20.87 17.73 -1.93
C ALA A 202 -21.56 16.39 -1.60
N ASP A 203 -20.92 15.26 -1.92
CA ASP A 203 -21.45 13.91 -1.71
C ASP A 203 -21.17 13.33 -0.32
N ALA A 204 -20.38 14.04 0.50
CA ALA A 204 -20.02 13.62 1.85
C ALA A 204 -19.41 12.20 1.96
N ASN A 205 -18.78 11.70 0.88
CA ASN A 205 -18.25 10.33 0.82
C ASN A 205 -16.76 10.23 1.14
N SER A 206 -16.10 11.33 1.50
CA SER A 206 -14.68 11.33 1.82
C SER A 206 -14.32 12.26 2.98
N TRP A 207 -13.34 11.86 3.79
CA TRP A 207 -12.84 12.56 4.97
C TRP A 207 -11.33 12.61 4.92
N ALA A 208 -10.73 13.77 5.14
CA ALA A 208 -9.30 13.93 5.07
C ALA A 208 -8.73 14.98 6.03
N PHE A 209 -7.46 14.77 6.36
CA PHE A 209 -6.57 15.81 6.82
C PHE A 209 -5.77 16.34 5.64
N LYS A 210 -5.89 17.63 5.34
CA LYS A 210 -5.13 18.32 4.30
C LYS A 210 -3.88 18.93 4.89
N ALA A 211 -2.74 18.50 4.38
CA ALA A 211 -1.41 18.98 4.74
C ALA A 211 -0.71 19.57 3.51
N GLY A 212 0.14 20.54 3.70
CA GLY A 212 1.00 21.00 2.62
C GLY A 212 1.35 22.48 2.70
N ASN A 213 2.11 22.91 1.69
CA ASN A 213 2.54 24.27 1.54
C ASN A 213 2.28 24.72 0.09
N SER A 214 1.57 25.82 -0.07
CA SER A 214 1.36 26.46 -1.36
C SER A 214 1.73 27.92 -1.22
N SER A 215 2.69 28.38 -2.03
CA SER A 215 3.11 29.78 -2.11
C SER A 215 3.42 30.40 -0.73
N GLY A 216 4.04 29.63 0.16
CA GLY A 216 4.37 30.07 1.51
C GLY A 216 3.22 29.96 2.52
N GLN A 217 2.05 29.47 2.10
CA GLN A 217 0.93 29.22 3.00
C GLN A 217 0.89 27.75 3.41
N ILE A 218 1.06 27.50 4.71
CA ILE A 218 0.95 26.16 5.28
C ILE A 218 -0.53 25.87 5.49
N VAL A 219 -1.03 24.78 4.87
CA VAL A 219 -2.38 24.27 5.10
C VAL A 219 -2.30 23.04 6.00
N LYS A 220 -3.16 23.00 7.02
CA LYS A 220 -3.21 21.98 8.06
C LYS A 220 -4.64 21.91 8.63
N LYS A 221 -5.56 21.44 7.81
CA LYS A 221 -7.00 21.49 8.07
C LYS A 221 -7.68 20.16 7.79
N LEU A 222 -8.72 19.89 8.52
CA LEU A 222 -9.64 18.80 8.21
C LEU A 222 -10.56 19.20 7.05
N ARG A 223 -10.91 18.24 6.21
CA ARG A 223 -11.74 18.46 5.03
C ARG A 223 -12.80 17.36 4.87
N HIS A 224 -14.03 17.76 4.66
CA HIS A 224 -15.17 16.89 4.42
C HIS A 224 -16.32 17.70 3.82
N ASN A 225 -17.08 17.10 2.87
CA ASN A 225 -18.27 17.69 2.29
C ASN A 225 -18.04 19.12 1.76
N ASN A 226 -16.97 19.29 0.97
CA ASN A 226 -16.52 20.58 0.40
C ASN A 226 -16.23 21.68 1.45
N GLY A 227 -16.21 21.34 2.72
CA GLY A 227 -15.92 22.23 3.82
C GLY A 227 -14.54 22.03 4.44
N TYR A 228 -14.00 23.10 4.99
CA TYR A 228 -12.89 23.01 5.93
C TYR A 228 -13.41 23.20 7.35
N THR A 229 -12.94 22.36 8.26
CA THR A 229 -13.05 22.72 9.67
C THR A 229 -12.04 23.84 9.94
N ASN A 230 -12.47 24.87 10.65
CA ASN A 230 -11.63 26.06 10.90
C ASN A 230 -10.47 25.82 11.89
N SER A 231 -10.23 24.60 12.27
CA SER A 231 -9.18 24.26 13.23
C SER A 231 -7.84 24.24 12.52
N ASP A 232 -6.95 25.11 12.91
CA ASP A 232 -5.52 24.97 12.70
C ASP A 232 -5.04 23.80 13.57
N MET A 233 -4.63 22.69 12.94
CA MET A 233 -4.22 21.48 13.65
C MET A 233 -2.87 21.61 14.37
N GLY A 234 -2.28 22.81 14.41
CA GLY A 234 -1.06 23.09 15.18
C GLY A 234 0.21 22.41 14.69
N VAL A 235 0.20 21.82 13.48
CA VAL A 235 1.34 21.07 12.92
C VAL A 235 1.97 21.81 11.76
N THR A 236 3.22 21.50 11.43
CA THR A 236 3.93 22.09 10.29
C THR A 236 4.42 20.97 9.38
N PRO A 237 3.72 20.66 8.28
CA PRO A 237 4.15 19.64 7.34
C PRO A 237 5.51 20.00 6.70
N ALA A 238 6.42 19.05 6.72
CA ALA A 238 7.75 19.14 6.13
C ALA A 238 8.10 17.81 5.45
N ASN A 239 9.18 17.82 4.67
CA ASN A 239 9.71 16.59 4.09
C ASN A 239 10.00 15.57 5.21
N GLY A 240 9.47 14.36 5.04
CA GLY A 240 9.60 13.28 6.01
C GLY A 240 8.56 13.26 7.11
N SER A 241 7.65 14.23 7.20
CA SER A 241 6.53 14.20 8.15
C SER A 241 5.65 12.98 7.95
N ILE A 242 5.26 12.33 9.04
CA ILE A 242 4.39 11.15 9.02
C ILE A 242 3.03 11.52 9.62
N ILE A 243 1.99 11.27 8.84
CA ILE A 243 0.59 11.47 9.20
C ILE A 243 0.00 10.11 9.55
N GLN A 244 -0.45 9.95 10.77
CA GLN A 244 -1.15 8.76 11.24
C GLN A 244 -2.67 8.94 11.04
N THR A 245 -3.35 7.86 10.69
CA THR A 245 -4.81 7.82 10.59
C THR A 245 -5.35 6.66 11.40
N TRP A 246 -6.31 6.94 12.28
CA TRP A 246 -7.12 5.96 13.00
C TRP A 246 -8.56 6.07 12.53
N LEU A 247 -9.13 4.95 12.10
CA LEU A 247 -10.50 4.83 11.62
C LEU A 247 -11.24 3.78 12.43
N ASP A 248 -12.28 4.19 13.17
CA ASP A 248 -13.16 3.32 13.94
C ASP A 248 -14.51 3.23 13.22
N LEU A 249 -14.69 2.16 12.47
CA LEU A 249 -15.95 1.87 11.75
C LEU A 249 -17.01 1.25 12.65
N ASP A 250 -16.67 0.77 13.84
CA ASP A 250 -17.67 0.27 14.80
C ASP A 250 -18.47 1.42 15.41
N ASN A 251 -17.85 2.60 15.52
CA ASN A 251 -18.45 3.78 16.16
C ASN A 251 -18.54 5.01 15.22
N GLY A 252 -18.12 4.90 13.97
CA GLY A 252 -18.14 5.99 13.00
C GLY A 252 -17.27 7.18 13.42
N LYS A 253 -16.01 6.94 13.77
CA LYS A 253 -15.10 7.98 14.25
C LYS A 253 -13.75 7.91 13.53
N ALA A 254 -13.11 9.07 13.37
CA ALA A 254 -11.79 9.15 12.79
C ALA A 254 -10.89 10.17 13.49
N TRP A 255 -9.59 9.86 13.57
CA TRP A 255 -8.56 10.71 14.14
C TRP A 255 -7.35 10.77 13.21
N TRP A 256 -6.61 11.86 13.29
CA TRP A 256 -5.31 12.01 12.67
C TRP A 256 -4.26 12.37 13.71
N GLY A 257 -3.05 11.91 13.46
CA GLY A 257 -1.85 12.25 14.21
C GLY A 257 -0.76 12.78 13.30
N PHE A 258 0.25 13.35 13.90
CA PHE A 258 1.38 13.92 13.22
C PHE A 258 2.67 13.59 13.99
N ASN A 259 3.60 12.90 13.34
CA ASN A 259 4.88 12.47 13.92
C ASN A 259 4.76 11.84 15.32
N GLY A 260 3.82 10.90 15.46
CA GLY A 260 3.61 10.14 16.70
C GLY A 260 2.66 10.76 17.72
N THR A 261 2.15 11.96 17.46
CA THR A 261 1.24 12.65 18.39
C THR A 261 -0.15 12.80 17.76
N VAL A 262 -1.21 12.36 18.46
CA VAL A 262 -2.58 12.58 18.01
C VAL A 262 -2.89 14.08 18.06
N MET A 263 -3.44 14.60 16.99
CA MET A 263 -3.74 16.03 16.86
C MET A 263 -4.94 16.46 17.70
N ASN A 264 -5.03 17.76 17.98
CA ASN A 264 -6.17 18.37 18.65
C ASN A 264 -7.35 18.52 17.67
N SER A 265 -8.52 18.02 18.03
CA SER A 265 -9.74 18.11 17.22
C SER A 265 -10.45 19.48 17.28
N GLY A 266 -9.93 20.42 18.06
CA GLY A 266 -10.62 21.67 18.42
C GLY A 266 -11.42 21.58 19.72
N SER A 267 -11.76 20.37 20.15
CA SER A 267 -12.45 20.10 21.44
C SER A 267 -11.52 19.47 22.48
N GLY A 268 -10.36 19.02 22.06
CA GLY A 268 -9.34 18.35 22.88
C GLY A 268 -8.39 17.52 22.03
N VAL A 269 -7.31 17.06 22.62
CA VAL A 269 -6.41 16.10 21.96
C VAL A 269 -7.15 14.78 21.77
N GLY A 270 -7.16 14.26 20.54
CA GLY A 270 -7.84 13.02 20.22
C GLY A 270 -7.32 11.83 21.03
N VAL A 271 -8.20 10.94 21.45
CA VAL A 271 -7.85 9.71 22.17
C VAL A 271 -8.54 8.52 21.49
N PRO A 272 -7.94 7.99 20.39
CA PRO A 272 -8.57 6.96 19.57
C PRO A 272 -8.99 5.72 20.35
N ASN A 273 -8.14 5.21 21.25
CA ASN A 273 -8.38 3.98 22.01
C ASN A 273 -9.59 4.08 22.98
N THR A 274 -9.97 5.28 23.40
CA THR A 274 -11.18 5.53 24.22
C THR A 274 -12.34 6.11 23.41
N GLY A 275 -12.10 6.49 22.16
CA GLY A 275 -13.10 7.12 21.30
C GLY A 275 -13.36 8.59 21.60
N ALA A 276 -12.51 9.24 22.43
CA ALA A 276 -12.71 10.64 22.82
C ALA A 276 -12.11 11.61 21.80
N TYR A 277 -12.75 12.78 21.69
CA TYR A 277 -12.33 13.90 20.84
C TYR A 277 -11.97 13.51 19.40
N PRO A 278 -12.87 12.83 18.66
CA PRO A 278 -12.61 12.51 17.26
C PRO A 278 -12.55 13.78 16.40
N HIS A 279 -11.77 13.72 15.33
CA HIS A 279 -11.74 14.77 14.32
C HIS A 279 -13.00 14.77 13.45
N PHE A 280 -13.56 13.58 13.21
CA PHE A 280 -14.87 13.39 12.59
C PHE A 280 -15.67 12.33 13.31
N THR A 281 -16.98 12.57 13.37
CA THR A 281 -18.00 11.56 13.70
C THR A 281 -18.96 11.47 12.53
N PHE A 282 -19.28 10.26 12.09
CA PHE A 282 -20.15 10.00 10.93
C PHE A 282 -20.99 8.74 11.15
N THR A 283 -22.08 8.64 10.41
CA THR A 283 -22.87 7.39 10.37
C THR A 283 -22.20 6.40 9.45
N VAL A 284 -21.87 5.24 9.96
CA VAL A 284 -21.30 4.14 9.18
C VAL A 284 -22.39 3.55 8.30
N ALA A 285 -22.13 3.48 7.01
CA ALA A 285 -23.01 2.83 6.03
C ALA A 285 -22.60 1.36 5.85
N ASP A 286 -23.50 0.54 5.35
CA ASP A 286 -23.22 -0.84 4.93
C ASP A 286 -22.50 -0.84 3.58
N GLU A 287 -21.33 -0.25 3.55
CA GLU A 287 -20.48 -0.05 2.39
C GLU A 287 -19.00 -0.16 2.75
N PHE A 288 -18.15 -0.37 1.75
CA PHE A 288 -16.72 -0.39 1.96
C PHE A 288 -16.14 1.02 2.18
N TYR A 289 -15.24 1.12 3.14
CA TYR A 289 -14.40 2.28 3.37
C TYR A 289 -12.96 1.92 2.98
N LEU A 290 -12.37 2.71 2.09
CA LEU A 290 -11.00 2.50 1.62
C LEU A 290 -10.10 3.64 2.11
N PRO A 291 -8.92 3.34 2.65
CA PRO A 291 -7.88 4.35 2.80
C PRO A 291 -7.60 5.02 1.46
N ALA A 292 -7.42 6.32 1.49
CA ALA A 292 -7.18 7.09 0.28
C ALA A 292 -6.25 8.27 0.54
N VAL A 293 -5.56 8.68 -0.50
CA VAL A 293 -4.82 9.94 -0.52
C VAL A 293 -5.19 10.74 -1.77
N SER A 294 -5.10 12.05 -1.69
CA SER A 294 -5.02 12.86 -2.88
C SER A 294 -3.80 13.77 -2.84
N ILE A 295 -3.17 13.93 -3.98
CA ILE A 295 -1.94 14.68 -4.15
C ILE A 295 -2.17 15.77 -5.20
N PHE A 296 -1.64 16.94 -4.93
CA PHE A 296 -1.85 18.10 -5.78
C PHE A 296 -0.58 18.97 -5.81
N GLY A 297 0.08 19.05 -6.96
CA GLY A 297 1.27 19.88 -7.17
C GLY A 297 0.89 21.36 -7.30
N PHE A 298 1.66 22.24 -6.70
CA PHE A 298 1.47 23.69 -6.86
C PHE A 298 2.77 24.45 -7.10
N ASN A 299 3.85 24.08 -6.42
CA ASN A 299 5.20 24.64 -6.58
C ASN A 299 6.25 23.53 -6.68
N GLY A 300 5.87 22.37 -7.18
CA GLY A 300 6.70 21.18 -7.30
C GLY A 300 5.85 19.94 -7.46
N ALA A 301 6.51 18.80 -7.61
CA ALA A 301 5.89 17.49 -7.63
C ALA A 301 5.88 16.92 -6.20
N PRO A 302 4.75 16.94 -5.48
CA PRO A 302 4.67 16.35 -4.16
C PRO A 302 4.79 14.82 -4.23
N GLN A 303 5.36 14.21 -3.20
CA GLN A 303 5.48 12.77 -3.10
C GLN A 303 5.01 12.28 -1.73
N CYS A 304 4.29 11.18 -1.69
CA CYS A 304 3.99 10.51 -0.44
C CYS A 304 4.25 9.00 -0.51
N GLN A 305 4.47 8.41 0.66
CA GLN A 305 4.66 6.98 0.85
C GLN A 305 3.71 6.50 1.93
N ILE A 306 3.13 5.31 1.75
CA ILE A 306 2.15 4.76 2.68
C ILE A 306 2.64 3.46 3.30
N ASN A 307 2.37 3.28 4.59
CA ASN A 307 2.61 2.06 5.34
C ASN A 307 1.29 1.57 5.93
N PHE A 308 0.75 0.49 5.39
CA PHE A 308 -0.45 -0.19 5.91
C PHE A 308 -0.11 -1.27 6.93
N GLY A 309 1.16 -1.40 7.28
CA GLY A 309 1.70 -2.41 8.16
C GLY A 309 2.88 -3.20 7.57
N GLU A 310 3.29 -2.93 6.34
CA GLU A 310 4.43 -3.61 5.72
C GLU A 310 5.80 -3.25 6.33
N GLY A 311 5.84 -2.29 7.24
CA GLY A 311 7.06 -1.85 7.89
C GLY A 311 7.98 -1.04 6.99
N ARG A 312 7.42 -0.37 5.98
CA ARG A 312 8.18 0.42 5.01
C ARG A 312 7.43 1.65 4.55
N PHE A 313 8.19 2.68 4.24
CA PHE A 313 7.77 3.82 3.44
C PHE A 313 8.51 3.75 2.10
N GLY A 314 7.84 3.34 1.03
CA GLY A 314 8.51 3.03 -0.22
C GLY A 314 9.60 1.97 -0.04
N ALA A 315 10.84 2.29 -0.39
CA ALA A 315 11.99 1.39 -0.22
C ALA A 315 12.61 1.43 1.20
N THR A 316 12.22 2.40 2.06
CA THR A 316 12.84 2.63 3.36
C THR A 316 12.08 1.91 4.46
N ALA A 317 12.76 1.05 5.22
CA ALA A 317 12.18 0.42 6.40
C ALA A 317 11.87 1.45 7.49
N VAL A 318 10.82 1.19 8.29
CA VAL A 318 10.53 1.98 9.50
C VAL A 318 11.67 1.84 10.51
N ALA A 319 11.91 2.87 11.30
CA ALA A 319 13.02 2.88 12.26
C ALA A 319 12.64 2.15 13.57
N SER A 320 11.40 2.32 14.02
CA SER A 320 10.98 1.84 15.35
C SER A 320 10.37 0.44 15.35
N GLY A 321 9.69 0.05 14.29
CA GLY A 321 9.17 -1.31 14.12
C GLY A 321 8.12 -1.74 15.14
N VAL A 322 7.09 -0.91 15.40
CA VAL A 322 6.03 -1.23 16.36
C VAL A 322 4.91 -2.04 15.68
N SER A 323 4.55 -3.19 16.28
CA SER A 323 3.47 -4.03 15.75
C SER A 323 2.08 -3.50 16.11
N ASP A 324 1.07 -3.91 15.32
CA ASP A 324 -0.33 -3.74 15.68
C ASP A 324 -0.75 -4.72 16.81
N ASN A 325 -1.99 -4.58 17.28
CA ASN A 325 -2.49 -5.40 18.39
C ASN A 325 -2.67 -6.89 18.05
N ALA A 326 -2.70 -7.26 16.77
CA ALA A 326 -2.75 -8.64 16.30
C ALA A 326 -1.35 -9.21 15.99
N GLY A 327 -0.30 -8.40 16.06
CA GLY A 327 1.07 -8.78 15.74
C GLY A 327 1.32 -8.98 14.25
N HIS A 328 0.47 -8.41 13.38
CA HIS A 328 0.57 -8.61 11.94
C HIS A 328 1.26 -7.46 11.20
N GLY A 329 1.08 -6.23 11.65
CA GLY A 329 1.68 -5.06 11.02
C GLY A 329 2.94 -4.58 11.70
N THR A 330 3.72 -3.77 11.01
CA THR A 330 4.91 -3.08 11.54
C THR A 330 4.86 -1.61 11.13
N PHE A 331 4.90 -0.71 12.12
CA PHE A 331 4.71 0.73 11.95
C PHE A 331 5.84 1.53 12.56
N GLU A 332 6.00 2.79 12.13
CA GLU A 332 6.93 3.74 12.77
C GLU A 332 6.42 4.15 14.15
N PHE A 333 5.09 4.35 14.29
CA PHE A 333 4.44 4.75 15.55
C PHE A 333 3.40 3.71 15.98
N SER A 334 3.06 3.72 17.26
CA SER A 334 2.08 2.78 17.82
C SER A 334 0.69 3.00 17.22
N PRO A 335 0.04 1.92 16.71
CA PRO A 335 -1.37 1.95 16.27
C PRO A 335 -2.36 2.30 17.39
N LEU A 336 -1.94 2.24 18.65
CA LEU A 336 -2.77 2.31 19.85
C LEU A 336 -3.65 1.05 20.05
N ALA A 337 -4.12 0.87 21.28
CA ALA A 337 -4.88 -0.33 21.65
C ALA A 337 -6.20 -0.43 20.86
N GLY A 338 -6.45 -1.60 20.30
CA GLY A 338 -7.66 -1.94 19.57
C GLY A 338 -7.66 -1.55 18.09
N PHE A 339 -6.58 -0.95 17.57
CA PHE A 339 -6.45 -0.66 16.15
C PHE A 339 -5.50 -1.64 15.45
N TYR A 340 -5.82 -1.96 14.21
CA TYR A 340 -5.19 -3.02 13.43
C TYR A 340 -4.67 -2.50 12.09
N SER A 341 -3.65 -3.16 11.58
CA SER A 341 -3.14 -2.94 10.21
C SER A 341 -4.17 -3.34 9.16
N VAL A 342 -4.17 -2.65 8.03
CA VAL A 342 -5.06 -2.97 6.90
C VAL A 342 -4.46 -4.12 6.11
N CYS A 343 -4.74 -5.34 6.53
CA CYS A 343 -4.29 -6.57 5.88
C CYS A 343 -5.41 -7.63 5.87
N THR A 344 -5.26 -8.62 5.00
CA THR A 344 -6.32 -9.64 4.79
C THR A 344 -6.66 -10.42 6.05
N LYS A 345 -5.68 -10.80 6.86
CA LYS A 345 -5.94 -11.50 8.14
C LYS A 345 -6.73 -10.66 9.15
N ASN A 346 -6.38 -9.39 9.29
CA ASN A 346 -7.09 -8.52 10.21
C ASN A 346 -8.50 -8.21 9.69
N ILE A 347 -8.68 -8.00 8.39
CA ILE A 347 -10.00 -7.80 7.79
C ILE A 347 -10.87 -9.03 8.00
N GLN A 348 -10.33 -10.23 7.83
CA GLN A 348 -11.06 -11.48 8.09
C GLN A 348 -11.51 -11.61 9.56
N THR A 349 -10.70 -11.11 10.50
CA THR A 349 -10.95 -11.28 11.94
C THR A 349 -11.79 -10.16 12.55
N TYR A 350 -11.56 -8.94 12.12
CA TYR A 350 -12.10 -7.72 12.73
C TYR A 350 -12.90 -6.84 11.76
N GLY A 351 -12.83 -7.12 10.44
CA GLY A 351 -13.46 -6.37 9.36
C GLY A 351 -14.89 -6.76 9.01
#